data_e16c55a7f1f12064bd3943277ed073da
#
_entry.id   e16c55a7f1f12064bd3943277ed073da
#
_cell.length_a   1.000
_cell.length_b   1.000
_cell.length_c   1.000
_cell.angle_alpha   90.00
_cell.angle_beta   90.00
_cell.angle_gamma   90.00
#
_symmetry.space_group_name_H-M   'P 1'
#
loop_
_entity.id
_entity.type
_entity.pdbx_description
1 polymer ?
#
loop_
_entity_poly.entity_id
_entity_poly.type
_entity_poly.pdbx_seq_one_letter_code
_entity_poly.pdbx_strand_id
1 'polypeptide(L)'
;MHVLFVCNGNVCRSVIAERLTRAVAAEYGLRGLTAESAGTRALVGFGVDPVAAETISGLGADPANFKARKLKPAMVERAHLVLAMTEQIRDEIVALAPAARWRTFTLLEAHRIAKVSGARTVAEIDRARDDLALVGRENIPDPVGLSARKYCEVGDHIAEALVPLLLALHTRRDLGTDERGRPRLVLLPGGRREPPRYIVGDRIGRHA
;
A
#
# COMPACT_ATOMS: atom_id res chain seq x y z
N MET A 1 6.40 -6.55 -9.91
CA MET A 1 6.79 -6.24 -8.50
C MET A 1 5.78 -6.91 -7.58
N HIS A 2 6.23 -7.63 -6.54
CA HIS A 2 5.36 -8.27 -5.53
C HIS A 2 5.47 -7.52 -4.21
N VAL A 3 4.33 -7.04 -3.67
CA VAL A 3 4.29 -6.26 -2.42
C VAL A 3 3.59 -7.07 -1.33
N LEU A 4 4.22 -7.16 -0.16
CA LEU A 4 3.65 -7.77 1.04
C LEU A 4 3.25 -6.68 2.04
N PHE A 5 1.97 -6.65 2.42
CA PHE A 5 1.46 -5.77 3.46
C PHE A 5 1.29 -6.50 4.79
N VAL A 6 1.77 -5.92 5.88
CA VAL A 6 1.72 -6.56 7.19
C VAL A 6 1.11 -5.65 8.24
N CYS A 7 0.10 -6.18 8.95
CA CYS A 7 -0.48 -5.57 10.16
C CYS A 7 -0.51 -6.60 11.30
N ASN A 8 -1.26 -6.34 12.35
CA ASN A 8 -1.36 -7.27 13.47
C ASN A 8 -2.29 -8.46 13.13
N GLY A 9 -3.60 -8.22 13.00
CA GLY A 9 -4.64 -9.25 12.84
C GLY A 9 -4.86 -9.77 11.42
N ASN A 10 -4.40 -9.07 10.39
CA ASN A 10 -4.66 -9.35 8.96
C ASN A 10 -6.15 -9.42 8.61
N VAL A 11 -6.97 -8.55 9.21
CA VAL A 11 -8.41 -8.46 8.90
C VAL A 11 -8.84 -7.03 8.50
N CYS A 12 -7.97 -6.03 8.65
CA CYS A 12 -8.27 -4.63 8.36
C CYS A 12 -7.14 -3.95 7.55
N ARG A 13 -6.22 -3.21 8.15
CA ARG A 13 -5.22 -2.32 7.52
C ARG A 13 -4.46 -2.96 6.36
N SER A 14 -3.82 -4.09 6.57
CA SER A 14 -3.05 -4.78 5.52
C SER A 14 -3.92 -5.31 4.39
N VAL A 15 -5.18 -5.66 4.69
CA VAL A 15 -6.15 -6.10 3.69
C VAL A 15 -6.61 -4.93 2.84
N ILE A 16 -6.92 -3.77 3.45
CA ILE A 16 -7.24 -2.54 2.72
C ILE A 16 -6.12 -2.23 1.71
N ALA A 17 -4.86 -2.24 2.16
CA ALA A 17 -3.72 -1.96 1.30
C ALA A 17 -3.55 -3.00 0.17
N GLU A 18 -3.71 -4.30 0.46
CA GLU A 18 -3.67 -5.37 -0.54
C GLU A 18 -4.74 -5.18 -1.62
N ARG A 19 -6.00 -4.96 -1.21
CA ARG A 19 -7.14 -4.85 -2.12
C ARG A 19 -7.05 -3.58 -2.97
N LEU A 20 -6.68 -2.47 -2.35
CA LEU A 20 -6.44 -1.21 -3.06
C LEU A 20 -5.30 -1.34 -4.08
N THR A 21 -4.20 -2.02 -3.74
CA THR A 21 -3.11 -2.28 -4.70
C THR A 21 -3.60 -3.03 -5.92
N ARG A 22 -4.46 -4.04 -5.75
CA ARG A 22 -5.02 -4.81 -6.87
C ARG A 22 -5.93 -3.95 -7.75
N ALA A 23 -6.77 -3.10 -7.14
CA ALA A 23 -7.64 -2.16 -7.87
C ALA A 23 -6.81 -1.14 -8.66
N VAL A 24 -5.80 -0.53 -8.04
CA VAL A 24 -4.87 0.40 -8.68
C VAL A 24 -4.11 -0.27 -9.83
N ALA A 25 -3.63 -1.51 -9.63
CA ALA A 25 -2.94 -2.24 -10.67
C ALA A 25 -3.81 -2.49 -11.90
N ALA A 26 -5.09 -2.80 -11.71
CA ALA A 26 -6.06 -2.99 -12.79
C ALA A 26 -6.38 -1.67 -13.50
N GLU A 27 -6.70 -0.62 -12.73
CA GLU A 27 -7.10 0.70 -13.23
C GLU A 27 -5.99 1.37 -14.06
N TYR A 28 -4.75 1.35 -13.53
CA TYR A 28 -3.61 2.00 -14.18
C TYR A 28 -2.81 1.06 -15.12
N GLY A 29 -3.26 -0.18 -15.30
CA GLY A 29 -2.59 -1.15 -16.16
C GLY A 29 -1.17 -1.51 -15.68
N LEU A 30 -0.91 -1.53 -14.37
CA LEU A 30 0.41 -1.79 -13.81
C LEU A 30 0.76 -3.29 -13.90
N ARG A 31 1.19 -3.71 -15.09
CA ARG A 31 1.49 -5.12 -15.36
C ARG A 31 2.58 -5.66 -14.44
N GLY A 32 2.36 -6.88 -13.92
CA GLY A 32 3.30 -7.54 -13.02
C GLY A 32 3.34 -6.97 -11.60
N LEU A 33 2.46 -6.02 -11.24
CA LEU A 33 2.23 -5.63 -9.85
C LEU A 33 1.28 -6.64 -9.21
N THR A 34 1.75 -7.31 -8.15
CA THR A 34 0.98 -8.24 -7.34
C THR A 34 1.07 -7.87 -5.88
N ALA A 35 0.02 -8.19 -5.12
CA ALA A 35 -0.06 -7.87 -3.71
C ALA A 35 -0.57 -9.05 -2.90
N GLU A 36 -0.03 -9.20 -1.71
CA GLU A 36 -0.53 -10.08 -0.66
C GLU A 36 -0.45 -9.42 0.70
N SER A 37 -1.15 -9.95 1.69
CA SER A 37 -1.07 -9.45 3.07
C SER A 37 -0.96 -10.57 4.09
N ALA A 38 -0.44 -10.25 5.28
CA ALA A 38 -0.32 -11.17 6.41
C ALA A 38 -0.43 -10.41 7.73
N GLY A 39 -0.55 -11.13 8.84
CA GLY A 39 -0.53 -10.56 10.18
C GLY A 39 0.51 -11.21 11.07
N THR A 40 1.15 -10.43 11.94
CA THR A 40 2.10 -10.97 12.95
C THR A 40 1.35 -11.79 14.00
N ARG A 41 0.09 -11.38 14.32
CA ARG A 41 -0.85 -12.08 15.22
C ARG A 41 -2.18 -12.30 14.51
N ALA A 42 -2.13 -12.85 13.28
CA ALA A 42 -3.27 -13.00 12.41
C ALA A 42 -4.42 -13.80 13.03
N LEU A 43 -5.65 -13.37 12.77
CA LEU A 43 -6.88 -14.13 13.00
C LEU A 43 -7.07 -15.13 11.86
N VAL A 44 -6.26 -16.18 11.84
CA VAL A 44 -6.15 -17.11 10.70
C VAL A 44 -7.49 -17.71 10.30
N GLY A 45 -7.82 -17.64 9.00
CA GLY A 45 -9.06 -18.16 8.44
C GLY A 45 -10.24 -17.20 8.50
N PHE A 46 -10.17 -16.12 9.28
CA PHE A 46 -11.22 -15.10 9.30
C PHE A 46 -11.25 -14.31 7.99
N GLY A 47 -12.45 -13.83 7.65
CA GLY A 47 -12.64 -12.89 6.55
C GLY A 47 -12.15 -11.48 6.88
N VAL A 48 -12.39 -10.55 5.97
CA VAL A 48 -12.21 -9.13 6.22
C VAL A 48 -13.16 -8.68 7.34
N ASP A 49 -12.68 -7.82 8.23
CA ASP A 49 -13.55 -7.13 9.19
C ASP A 49 -14.71 -6.43 8.44
N PRO A 50 -15.98 -6.57 8.89
CA PRO A 50 -17.13 -6.04 8.15
C PRO A 50 -17.02 -4.54 7.81
N VAL A 51 -16.56 -3.71 8.76
CA VAL A 51 -16.40 -2.27 8.55
C VAL A 51 -15.21 -1.97 7.62
N ALA A 52 -14.15 -2.78 7.72
CA ALA A 52 -13.05 -2.69 6.76
C ALA A 52 -13.49 -3.09 5.34
N ALA A 53 -14.40 -4.06 5.19
CA ALA A 53 -14.95 -4.45 3.89
C ALA A 53 -15.75 -3.31 3.25
N GLU A 54 -16.57 -2.60 4.03
CA GLU A 54 -17.26 -1.39 3.57
C GLU A 54 -16.27 -0.30 3.14
N THR A 55 -15.21 -0.09 3.92
CA THR A 55 -14.13 0.86 3.60
C THR A 55 -13.43 0.49 2.29
N ILE A 56 -13.08 -0.80 2.08
CA ILE A 56 -12.48 -1.30 0.85
C ILE A 56 -13.39 -1.03 -0.35
N SER A 57 -14.69 -1.31 -0.22
CA SER A 57 -15.68 -1.06 -1.27
C SER A 57 -15.83 0.44 -1.57
N GLY A 58 -15.81 1.28 -0.53
CA GLY A 58 -15.83 2.75 -0.65
C GLY A 58 -14.60 3.31 -1.37
N LEU A 59 -13.46 2.63 -1.28
CA LEU A 59 -12.23 2.96 -2.02
C LEU A 59 -12.19 2.38 -3.44
N GLY A 60 -13.27 1.73 -3.91
CA GLY A 60 -13.35 1.15 -5.25
C GLY A 60 -12.65 -0.20 -5.40
N ALA A 61 -12.37 -0.90 -4.31
CA ALA A 61 -11.71 -2.21 -4.32
C ALA A 61 -12.67 -3.33 -3.87
N ASP A 62 -12.35 -4.59 -4.22
CA ASP A 62 -13.16 -5.77 -3.88
C ASP A 62 -12.67 -6.46 -2.61
N PRO A 63 -13.48 -6.52 -1.51
CA PRO A 63 -13.13 -7.22 -0.29
C PRO A 63 -13.34 -8.74 -0.34
N ALA A 64 -13.97 -9.27 -1.39
CA ALA A 64 -14.41 -10.66 -1.44
C ALA A 64 -13.25 -11.67 -1.45
N ASN A 65 -13.58 -12.93 -1.08
CA ASN A 65 -12.66 -14.07 -1.17
C ASN A 65 -11.33 -13.88 -0.43
N PHE A 66 -11.37 -13.27 0.74
CA PHE A 66 -10.20 -13.06 1.60
C PHE A 66 -10.23 -14.01 2.81
N LYS A 67 -9.07 -14.51 3.18
CA LYS A 67 -8.85 -15.21 4.45
C LYS A 67 -7.54 -14.73 5.09
N ALA A 68 -7.64 -14.33 6.34
CA ALA A 68 -6.50 -13.88 7.13
C ALA A 68 -5.47 -15.01 7.31
N ARG A 69 -4.20 -14.64 7.21
CA ARG A 69 -3.06 -15.58 7.32
C ARG A 69 -1.92 -15.01 8.14
N LYS A 70 -1.28 -15.91 8.88
CA LYS A 70 -0.11 -15.56 9.69
C LYS A 70 1.09 -15.27 8.80
N LEU A 71 1.86 -14.26 9.15
CA LEU A 71 3.14 -13.95 8.55
C LEU A 71 4.10 -15.13 8.68
N LYS A 72 4.77 -15.49 7.59
CA LYS A 72 5.82 -16.53 7.52
C LYS A 72 7.07 -15.96 6.86
N PRO A 73 8.29 -16.42 7.25
CA PRO A 73 9.55 -15.96 6.63
C PRO A 73 9.53 -16.05 5.10
N ALA A 74 9.05 -17.16 4.54
CA ALA A 74 8.95 -17.34 3.09
C ALA A 74 8.09 -16.28 2.36
N MET A 75 7.13 -15.63 3.05
CA MET A 75 6.37 -14.52 2.47
C MET A 75 7.24 -13.26 2.36
N VAL A 76 8.05 -13.01 3.38
CA VAL A 76 8.99 -11.89 3.39
C VAL A 76 10.09 -12.10 2.34
N GLU A 77 10.60 -13.33 2.23
CA GLU A 77 11.68 -13.68 1.30
C GLU A 77 11.31 -13.47 -0.17
N ARG A 78 10.08 -13.85 -0.56
CA ARG A 78 9.62 -13.68 -1.95
C ARG A 78 9.13 -12.28 -2.30
N ALA A 79 8.89 -11.41 -1.31
CA ALA A 79 8.43 -10.05 -1.55
C ALA A 79 9.54 -9.17 -2.10
N HIS A 80 9.22 -8.32 -3.08
CA HIS A 80 10.13 -7.29 -3.58
C HIS A 80 10.11 -6.03 -2.70
N LEU A 81 8.98 -5.81 -2.02
CA LEU A 81 8.76 -4.72 -1.09
C LEU A 81 7.85 -5.22 0.05
N VAL A 82 8.21 -4.91 1.28
CA VAL A 82 7.43 -5.25 2.47
C VAL A 82 7.03 -3.96 3.16
N LEU A 83 5.71 -3.77 3.35
CA LEU A 83 5.13 -2.57 3.94
C LEU A 83 4.37 -2.92 5.23
N ALA A 84 4.94 -2.53 6.35
CA ALA A 84 4.35 -2.67 7.67
C ALA A 84 3.40 -1.51 7.96
N MET A 85 2.34 -1.75 8.73
CA MET A 85 1.42 -0.69 9.15
C MET A 85 1.95 0.14 10.32
N THR A 86 2.95 -0.37 11.05
CA THR A 86 3.59 0.35 12.17
C THR A 86 5.07 0.03 12.24
N GLU A 87 5.83 0.89 12.92
CA GLU A 87 7.26 0.69 13.22
C GLU A 87 7.49 -0.60 14.00
N GLN A 88 6.66 -0.88 15.01
CA GLN A 88 6.77 -2.12 15.79
C GLN A 88 6.63 -3.35 14.89
N ILE A 89 5.66 -3.36 13.95
CA ILE A 89 5.46 -4.47 13.01
C ILE A 89 6.65 -4.58 12.05
N ARG A 90 7.20 -3.45 11.56
CA ARG A 90 8.42 -3.44 10.75
C ARG A 90 9.57 -4.12 11.49
N ASP A 91 9.77 -3.77 12.74
CA ASP A 91 10.87 -4.32 13.56
C ASP A 91 10.66 -5.82 13.84
N GLU A 92 9.42 -6.27 14.09
CA GLU A 92 9.06 -7.70 14.18
C GLU A 92 9.38 -8.45 12.86
N ILE A 93 9.11 -7.84 11.70
CA ILE A 93 9.44 -8.43 10.38
C ILE A 93 10.95 -8.51 10.18
N VAL A 94 11.69 -7.46 10.51
CA VAL A 94 13.15 -7.43 10.37
C VAL A 94 13.80 -8.44 11.32
N ALA A 95 13.28 -8.61 12.53
CA ALA A 95 13.74 -9.65 13.45
C ALA A 95 13.48 -11.07 12.90
N LEU A 96 12.33 -11.27 12.20
CA LEU A 96 11.97 -12.56 11.59
C LEU A 96 12.82 -12.89 10.36
N ALA A 97 13.19 -11.88 9.56
CA ALA A 97 13.92 -12.01 8.30
C ALA A 97 14.94 -10.87 8.12
N PRO A 98 16.09 -10.87 8.82
CA PRO A 98 17.04 -9.75 8.82
C PRO A 98 17.57 -9.36 7.44
N ALA A 99 17.74 -10.34 6.55
CA ALA A 99 18.18 -10.10 5.17
C ALA A 99 17.18 -9.26 4.33
N ALA A 100 15.94 -9.11 4.79
CA ALA A 100 14.92 -8.31 4.12
C ALA A 100 14.86 -6.85 4.61
N ARG A 101 15.74 -6.42 5.56
CA ARG A 101 15.72 -5.06 6.13
C ARG A 101 15.71 -3.97 5.04
N TRP A 102 16.52 -4.10 4.01
CA TRP A 102 16.67 -3.13 2.93
C TRP A 102 15.38 -2.88 2.11
N ARG A 103 14.43 -3.82 2.13
CA ARG A 103 13.14 -3.74 1.41
C ARG A 103 11.92 -3.73 2.33
N THR A 104 12.15 -3.56 3.65
CA THR A 104 11.10 -3.53 4.68
C THR A 104 11.00 -2.14 5.29
N PHE A 105 9.84 -1.52 5.17
CA PHE A 105 9.54 -0.16 5.62
C PHE A 105 8.17 -0.13 6.30
N THR A 106 7.86 0.95 7.01
CA THR A 106 6.45 1.27 7.21
C THR A 106 5.89 1.86 5.90
N LEU A 107 4.57 1.79 5.70
CA LEU A 107 3.93 2.38 4.52
C LEU A 107 4.23 3.90 4.44
N LEU A 108 4.11 4.60 5.56
CA LEU A 108 4.33 6.04 5.62
C LEU A 108 5.81 6.40 5.41
N GLU A 109 6.74 5.63 5.99
CA GLU A 109 8.19 5.78 5.78
C GLU A 109 8.53 5.68 4.29
N ALA A 110 8.11 4.60 3.64
CA ALA A 110 8.39 4.38 2.21
C ALA A 110 7.81 5.50 1.33
N HIS A 111 6.55 5.91 1.61
CA HIS A 111 5.91 7.01 0.90
C HIS A 111 6.68 8.33 1.07
N ARG A 112 7.01 8.69 2.31
CA ARG A 112 7.72 9.94 2.62
C ARG A 112 9.09 9.97 1.94
N ILE A 113 9.87 8.89 2.07
CA ILE A 113 11.19 8.81 1.45
C ILE A 113 11.07 8.94 -0.07
N ALA A 114 10.18 8.16 -0.72
CA ALA A 114 9.99 8.24 -2.16
C ALA A 114 9.56 9.65 -2.63
N LYS A 115 8.67 10.30 -1.87
CA LYS A 115 8.18 11.66 -2.16
C LYS A 115 9.28 12.72 -2.07
N VAL A 116 10.12 12.66 -1.02
CA VAL A 116 11.14 13.68 -0.74
C VAL A 116 12.38 13.46 -1.61
N SER A 117 12.85 12.22 -1.75
CA SER A 117 14.06 11.90 -2.53
C SER A 117 13.81 11.76 -4.04
N GLY A 118 12.54 11.62 -4.45
CA GLY A 118 12.20 11.28 -5.82
C GLY A 118 12.52 9.82 -6.20
N ALA A 119 12.75 8.94 -5.22
CA ALA A 119 13.10 7.54 -5.44
C ALA A 119 12.04 6.81 -6.28
N ARG A 120 12.50 5.99 -7.23
CA ARG A 120 11.68 5.22 -8.18
C ARG A 120 11.88 3.72 -8.06
N THR A 121 12.77 3.29 -7.20
CA THR A 121 13.05 1.87 -6.91
C THR A 121 13.15 1.65 -5.41
N VAL A 122 12.90 0.41 -4.97
CA VAL A 122 13.04 0.03 -3.55
C VAL A 122 14.47 0.25 -3.06
N ALA A 123 15.48 -0.02 -3.89
CA ALA A 123 16.88 0.21 -3.54
C ALA A 123 17.23 1.71 -3.40
N GLU A 124 16.55 2.60 -4.15
CA GLU A 124 16.70 4.05 -3.97
C GLU A 124 16.04 4.53 -2.68
N ILE A 125 14.88 3.96 -2.32
CA ILE A 125 14.23 4.25 -1.04
C ILE A 125 15.17 3.84 0.12
N ASP A 126 15.76 2.65 0.05
CA ASP A 126 16.67 2.17 1.09
C ASP A 126 17.91 3.05 1.24
N ARG A 127 18.53 3.45 0.13
CA ARG A 127 19.69 4.36 0.15
C ARG A 127 19.39 5.73 0.74
N ALA A 128 18.18 6.25 0.51
CA ALA A 128 17.76 7.55 1.03
C ALA A 128 17.24 7.49 2.48
N ARG A 129 17.12 6.29 3.06
CA ARG A 129 16.56 6.11 4.40
C ARG A 129 17.35 6.83 5.49
N ASP A 130 18.66 6.68 5.46
CA ASP A 130 19.54 7.19 6.52
C ASP A 130 19.73 8.72 6.43
N ASP A 131 19.61 9.29 5.22
CA ASP A 131 19.71 10.74 4.98
C ASP A 131 18.46 11.51 5.40
N LEU A 132 17.32 10.83 5.48
CA LEU A 132 16.04 11.43 5.83
C LEU A 132 15.68 11.05 7.28
N ALA A 133 16.16 11.86 8.23
CA ALA A 133 15.83 11.69 9.65
C ALA A 133 14.31 11.55 9.85
N LEU A 134 13.92 10.61 10.71
CA LEU A 134 12.53 10.37 11.08
C LEU A 134 11.94 11.62 11.75
N VAL A 135 10.92 12.19 11.14
CA VAL A 135 10.14 13.27 11.73
C VAL A 135 8.82 12.69 12.23
N GLY A 136 8.79 12.30 13.50
CA GLY A 136 7.59 11.74 14.14
C GLY A 136 7.39 10.24 13.93
N ARG A 137 6.25 9.74 14.41
CA ARG A 137 5.88 8.32 14.28
C ARG A 137 5.19 8.06 12.94
N GLU A 138 5.69 7.11 12.19
CA GLU A 138 5.18 6.72 10.87
C GLU A 138 4.29 5.48 10.96
N ASN A 139 3.20 5.60 11.72
CA ASN A 139 2.27 4.51 12.04
C ASN A 139 0.88 4.76 11.48
N ILE A 140 0.30 3.76 10.80
CA ILE A 140 -1.12 3.71 10.48
C ILE A 140 -1.87 3.20 11.73
N PRO A 141 -2.76 4.01 12.34
CA PRO A 141 -3.47 3.62 13.57
C PRO A 141 -4.36 2.40 13.33
N ASP A 142 -4.62 1.62 14.39
CA ASP A 142 -5.53 0.47 14.31
C ASP A 142 -6.97 0.93 14.53
N PRO A 143 -7.88 0.78 13.56
CA PRO A 143 -9.27 1.18 13.72
C PRO A 143 -10.15 0.11 14.37
N VAL A 144 -9.64 -1.10 14.62
CA VAL A 144 -10.43 -2.22 15.16
C VAL A 144 -11.07 -1.84 16.48
N GLY A 145 -12.39 -2.00 16.58
CA GLY A 145 -13.19 -1.61 17.73
C GLY A 145 -13.57 -0.13 17.81
N LEU A 146 -13.19 0.67 16.81
CA LEU A 146 -13.57 2.08 16.71
C LEU A 146 -14.77 2.29 15.77
N SER A 147 -15.22 3.54 15.61
CA SER A 147 -16.35 3.89 14.74
C SER A 147 -16.03 3.67 13.25
N ALA A 148 -17.07 3.46 12.43
CA ALA A 148 -16.93 3.35 10.96
C ALA A 148 -16.21 4.55 10.35
N ARG A 149 -16.42 5.76 10.89
CA ARG A 149 -15.67 6.96 10.47
C ARG A 149 -14.16 6.77 10.63
N LYS A 150 -13.71 6.15 11.73
CA LYS A 150 -12.27 5.88 11.95
C LYS A 150 -11.70 4.87 10.95
N TYR A 151 -12.49 3.88 10.55
CA TYR A 151 -12.09 2.97 9.48
C TYR A 151 -11.94 3.71 8.14
N CYS A 152 -12.86 4.61 7.80
CA CYS A 152 -12.73 5.44 6.59
C CYS A 152 -11.48 6.32 6.65
N GLU A 153 -11.24 7.05 7.76
CA GLU A 153 -10.06 7.87 7.97
C GLU A 153 -8.74 7.06 7.79
N VAL A 154 -8.70 5.83 8.30
CA VAL A 154 -7.56 4.92 8.12
C VAL A 154 -7.45 4.43 6.68
N GLY A 155 -8.56 4.12 6.02
CA GLY A 155 -8.59 3.74 4.62
C GLY A 155 -8.04 4.85 3.72
N ASP A 156 -8.50 6.08 3.93
CA ASP A 156 -8.03 7.27 3.20
C ASP A 156 -6.53 7.50 3.42
N HIS A 157 -6.06 7.41 4.66
CA HIS A 157 -4.64 7.57 4.99
C HIS A 157 -3.76 6.49 4.32
N ILE A 158 -4.25 5.24 4.26
CA ILE A 158 -3.58 4.19 3.50
C ILE A 158 -3.56 4.53 2.00
N ALA A 159 -4.67 4.98 1.42
CA ALA A 159 -4.78 5.30 0.01
C ALA A 159 -3.86 6.47 -0.39
N GLU A 160 -3.84 7.54 0.40
CA GLU A 160 -3.01 8.74 0.20
C GLU A 160 -1.51 8.43 0.19
N ALA A 161 -1.06 7.47 1.00
CA ALA A 161 0.33 7.06 1.02
C ALA A 161 0.66 6.01 -0.05
N LEU A 162 -0.23 5.02 -0.23
CA LEU A 162 0.02 3.85 -1.06
C LEU A 162 -0.01 4.15 -2.55
N VAL A 163 -1.05 4.87 -3.02
CA VAL A 163 -1.25 5.07 -4.46
C VAL A 163 -0.10 5.84 -5.11
N PRO A 164 0.36 6.99 -4.57
CA PRO A 164 1.52 7.69 -5.11
C PRO A 164 2.80 6.85 -5.07
N LEU A 165 3.00 6.07 -3.99
CA LEU A 165 4.17 5.19 -3.86
C LEU A 165 4.20 4.12 -4.96
N LEU A 166 3.07 3.43 -5.19
CA LEU A 166 2.97 2.41 -6.24
C LEU A 166 3.21 2.98 -7.62
N LEU A 167 2.62 4.12 -7.93
CA LEU A 167 2.82 4.83 -9.20
C LEU A 167 4.29 5.26 -9.36
N ALA A 168 4.92 5.79 -8.31
CA ALA A 168 6.32 6.19 -8.35
C ALA A 168 7.25 5.01 -8.65
N LEU A 169 7.02 3.86 -8.02
CA LEU A 169 7.85 2.66 -8.17
C LEU A 169 7.60 1.91 -9.51
N HIS A 170 6.50 2.22 -10.20
CA HIS A 170 6.11 1.49 -11.43
C HIS A 170 6.45 2.25 -12.72
N THR A 171 6.55 3.58 -12.69
CA THR A 171 6.60 4.46 -13.86
C THR A 171 7.83 4.26 -14.79
N ARG A 172 8.85 3.51 -14.39
CA ARG A 172 10.07 3.30 -15.19
C ARG A 172 10.22 1.92 -15.84
N ARG A 173 9.45 0.91 -15.45
CA ARG A 173 9.66 -0.47 -15.94
C ARG A 173 8.69 -0.92 -17.03
N ASP A 174 7.57 -0.25 -17.23
CA ASP A 174 6.51 -0.68 -18.13
C ASP A 174 6.23 0.26 -19.31
N LEU A 175 7.09 1.22 -19.57
CA LEU A 175 7.11 1.87 -20.88
C LEU A 175 7.71 0.84 -21.86
N GLY A 176 6.86 -0.09 -22.31
CA GLY A 176 7.20 -1.00 -23.38
C GLY A 176 7.84 -0.20 -24.53
N THR A 177 8.92 -0.70 -25.08
CA THR A 177 9.48 -0.15 -26.32
C THR A 177 8.47 -0.34 -27.45
N ASP A 178 8.37 0.66 -28.33
CA ASP A 178 7.64 0.50 -29.59
C ASP A 178 8.34 -0.57 -30.45
N GLU A 179 7.72 -0.96 -31.56
CA GLU A 179 8.27 -1.95 -32.50
C GLU A 179 9.68 -1.61 -33.01
N ARG A 180 10.21 -0.41 -32.71
CA ARG A 180 11.54 0.10 -33.06
C ARG A 180 12.49 0.21 -31.86
N GLY A 181 12.13 -0.40 -30.69
CA GLY A 181 12.97 -0.40 -29.48
C GLY A 181 13.05 0.96 -28.75
N ARG A 182 12.20 1.93 -29.07
CA ARG A 182 12.17 3.25 -28.42
C ARG A 182 11.20 3.23 -27.24
N PRO A 183 11.52 3.90 -26.12
CA PRO A 183 10.61 4.03 -25.01
C PRO A 183 9.28 4.63 -25.50
N ARG A 184 8.17 3.94 -25.26
CA ARG A 184 6.84 4.47 -25.54
C ARG A 184 6.59 5.62 -24.59
N LEU A 185 6.80 6.85 -25.06
CA LEU A 185 6.34 8.05 -24.39
C LEU A 185 4.82 8.01 -24.34
N VAL A 186 4.26 7.58 -23.24
CA VAL A 186 2.86 7.87 -22.92
C VAL A 186 2.83 9.37 -22.61
N LEU A 187 2.52 10.18 -23.64
CA LEU A 187 2.10 11.54 -23.43
C LEU A 187 0.87 11.47 -22.52
N LEU A 188 1.07 11.82 -21.26
CA LEU A 188 -0.05 12.17 -20.40
C LEU A 188 -0.80 13.26 -21.17
N PRO A 189 -2.09 13.08 -21.51
CA PRO A 189 -2.83 14.10 -22.22
C PRO A 189 -2.69 15.39 -21.42
N GLY A 190 -2.10 16.41 -22.06
CA GLY A 190 -1.90 17.73 -21.50
C GLY A 190 -3.25 18.39 -21.26
N GLY A 191 -3.75 18.23 -20.10
CA GLY A 191 -4.92 18.89 -19.54
C GLY A 191 -4.72 18.90 -18.06
N ARG A 192 -4.83 20.07 -17.42
CA ARG A 192 -4.96 20.19 -15.97
C ARG A 192 -6.09 19.26 -15.53
N ARG A 193 -5.76 18.01 -15.27
CA ARG A 193 -6.61 17.15 -14.46
C ARG A 193 -6.16 17.38 -13.03
N GLU A 194 -7.09 17.94 -12.26
CA GLU A 194 -7.07 17.81 -10.82
C GLU A 194 -6.62 16.37 -10.50
N PRO A 195 -5.84 16.16 -9.43
CA PRO A 195 -5.51 14.82 -8.98
C PRO A 195 -6.82 14.02 -8.98
N PRO A 196 -6.82 12.75 -9.39
CA PRO A 196 -8.03 11.95 -9.42
C PRO A 196 -8.71 12.15 -8.08
N ARG A 197 -9.90 12.71 -8.09
CA ARG A 197 -10.76 12.72 -6.93
C ARG A 197 -11.01 11.25 -6.71
N TYR A 198 -10.33 10.68 -5.71
CA TYR A 198 -10.79 9.43 -5.17
C TYR A 198 -12.27 9.64 -4.94
N ILE A 199 -13.13 8.78 -5.50
CA ILE A 199 -14.56 8.92 -5.32
C ILE A 199 -14.81 8.61 -3.84
N VAL A 200 -14.54 9.60 -3.01
CA VAL A 200 -15.12 9.70 -1.68
C VAL A 200 -16.56 10.00 -1.97
N GLY A 201 -17.43 8.98 -1.87
CA GLY A 201 -18.83 9.10 -2.20
C GLY A 201 -19.39 10.34 -1.53
N ASP A 202 -19.95 11.24 -2.34
CA ASP A 202 -20.68 12.42 -1.91
C ASP A 202 -21.77 12.00 -0.92
N ARG A 203 -21.47 12.04 0.37
CA ARG A 203 -22.46 12.09 1.43
C ARG A 203 -22.49 13.50 2.00
N ILE A 204 -22.90 14.45 1.17
CA ILE A 204 -23.49 15.69 1.69
C ILE A 204 -24.93 15.34 2.03
N GLY A 205 -25.13 14.89 3.26
CA GLY A 205 -26.45 14.86 3.87
C GLY A 205 -26.92 16.30 4.10
N ARG A 206 -27.81 16.78 3.25
CA ARG A 206 -28.65 17.93 3.60
C ARG A 206 -29.59 17.45 4.70
N HIS A 207 -29.38 17.95 5.89
CA HIS A 207 -30.43 18.00 6.89
C HIS A 207 -30.98 19.43 6.89
N ALA A 208 -32.24 19.55 6.47
CA ALA A 208 -33.11 20.66 6.79
C ALA A 208 -33.50 20.60 8.27
#